data_8960e0713c8f9b623378b646b7963050
#
_entry.id   8960e0713c8f9b623378b646b7963050
#
_cell.length_a   1.000
_cell.length_b   1.000
_cell.length_c   1.000
_cell.angle_alpha   90.00
_cell.angle_beta   90.00
_cell.angle_gamma   90.00
#
_symmetry.space_group_name_H-M   'P 1'
#
loop_
_entity.id
_entity.type
_entity.pdbx_description
1 polymer ?
#
loop_
_entity_poly.entity_id
_entity_poly.type
_entity_poly.pdbx_seq_one_letter_code
_entity_poly.pdbx_strand_id
1 'polypeptide(L)'
;AALDIMAEECCTIGERGFMLNIYSESKRIKSILGDLFNNILDIETNLPMWTRNTCKYGDNFVYLKLDPKKGIVGASQLVNIEIERVEKGTKVVQYRTDQTDEEREVKFAWKPKDMEFNTWEVAHFRILSDDRRLPYGTSMLEKCRRIWKQLLLAEDAMLIYRTSRAPERRVFKVYVGNMDDKDVEPYVQRIANKFKRDPIVDNDTGNVDLRYNQMAVDKDYFIPVRDPNSPNPIDT
;
A
#
# COMPACT_ATOMS: atom_id res chain seq x y z
N ALA A 1 5.17 -2.01 -11.82
CA ALA A 1 6.51 -2.46 -12.23
C ALA A 1 6.95 -3.76 -11.56
N ALA A 2 7.27 -3.82 -10.24
CA ALA A 2 7.80 -5.05 -9.62
C ALA A 2 6.89 -6.28 -9.77
N LEU A 3 5.58 -6.12 -9.58
CA LEU A 3 4.61 -7.20 -9.74
C LEU A 3 4.46 -7.65 -11.20
N ASP A 4 4.63 -6.73 -12.13
CA ASP A 4 4.53 -7.02 -13.56
C ASP A 4 5.75 -7.85 -14.00
N ILE A 5 6.95 -7.46 -13.56
CA ILE A 5 8.18 -8.23 -13.78
C ILE A 5 8.05 -9.64 -13.19
N MET A 6 7.54 -9.77 -11.96
CA MET A 6 7.32 -11.09 -11.34
C MET A 6 6.33 -11.94 -12.11
N ALA A 7 5.24 -11.34 -12.61
CA ALA A 7 4.26 -12.07 -13.42
C ALA A 7 4.84 -12.54 -14.75
N GLU A 8 5.63 -11.68 -15.41
CA GLU A 8 6.32 -12.01 -16.66
C GLU A 8 7.36 -13.13 -16.47
N GLU A 9 8.15 -13.07 -15.41
CA GLU A 9 9.12 -14.12 -15.07
C GLU A 9 8.47 -15.46 -14.73
N CYS A 10 7.30 -15.44 -14.09
CA CYS A 10 6.55 -16.66 -13.80
C CYS A 10 5.83 -17.23 -15.03
N CYS A 11 5.49 -16.39 -16.00
CA CYS A 11 4.72 -16.75 -17.20
C CYS A 11 5.61 -16.68 -18.45
N THR A 12 6.78 -17.30 -18.40
CA THR A 12 7.70 -17.34 -19.54
C THR A 12 7.16 -18.20 -20.66
N ILE A 13 7.34 -17.72 -21.89
CA ILE A 13 6.99 -18.48 -23.09
C ILE A 13 8.07 -19.53 -23.33
N GLY A 14 7.67 -20.81 -23.44
CA GLY A 14 8.57 -21.91 -23.73
C GLY A 14 9.07 -21.91 -25.18
N GLU A 15 10.02 -22.81 -25.49
CA GLU A 15 10.60 -22.93 -26.82
C GLU A 15 9.57 -23.16 -27.96
N ARG A 16 8.39 -23.66 -27.64
CA ARG A 16 7.29 -23.90 -28.60
C ARG A 16 6.37 -22.70 -28.82
N GLY A 17 6.68 -21.56 -28.22
CA GLY A 17 5.88 -20.35 -28.36
C GLY A 17 4.61 -20.30 -27.48
N PHE A 18 4.41 -21.25 -26.56
CA PHE A 18 3.28 -21.31 -25.63
C PHE A 18 3.77 -21.29 -24.19
N MET A 19 3.00 -20.67 -23.30
CA MET A 19 3.27 -20.70 -21.85
C MET A 19 2.96 -22.07 -21.26
N LEU A 20 1.91 -22.73 -21.75
CA LEU A 20 1.46 -24.02 -21.26
C LEU A 20 1.79 -25.12 -22.25
N ASN A 21 2.55 -26.12 -21.81
CA ASN A 21 2.84 -27.33 -22.58
C ASN A 21 2.18 -28.55 -21.93
N ILE A 22 1.33 -29.26 -22.67
CA ILE A 22 0.60 -30.43 -22.19
C ILE A 22 1.33 -31.68 -22.66
N TYR A 23 1.74 -32.51 -21.71
CA TYR A 23 2.36 -33.80 -21.94
C TYR A 23 1.41 -34.91 -21.50
N SER A 24 1.03 -35.78 -22.40
CA SER A 24 0.22 -36.97 -22.15
C SER A 24 0.54 -38.06 -23.15
N GLU A 25 0.58 -39.32 -22.72
CA GLU A 25 0.73 -40.48 -23.56
C GLU A 25 -0.48 -40.69 -24.47
N SER A 26 -1.67 -40.35 -23.97
CA SER A 26 -2.93 -40.46 -24.72
C SER A 26 -3.19 -39.22 -25.55
N LYS A 27 -3.22 -39.37 -26.88
CA LYS A 27 -3.59 -38.28 -27.81
C LYS A 27 -4.98 -37.67 -27.51
N ARG A 28 -5.93 -38.51 -27.05
CA ARG A 28 -7.30 -38.07 -26.69
C ARG A 28 -7.30 -37.15 -25.50
N ILE A 29 -6.58 -37.50 -24.43
CA ILE A 29 -6.47 -36.68 -23.23
C ILE A 29 -5.77 -35.37 -23.57
N LYS A 30 -4.68 -35.45 -24.37
CA LYS A 30 -3.97 -34.23 -24.79
C LYS A 30 -4.85 -33.28 -25.58
N SER A 31 -5.71 -33.78 -26.46
CA SER A 31 -6.65 -32.96 -27.22
C SER A 31 -7.69 -32.32 -26.33
N ILE A 32 -8.29 -33.07 -25.38
CA ILE A 32 -9.31 -32.57 -24.46
C ILE A 32 -8.71 -31.47 -23.53
N LEU A 33 -7.52 -31.72 -22.96
CA LEU A 33 -6.84 -30.73 -22.13
C LEU A 33 -6.40 -29.49 -22.91
N GLY A 34 -5.93 -29.68 -24.14
CA GLY A 34 -5.58 -28.59 -25.04
C GLY A 34 -6.78 -27.69 -25.35
N ASP A 35 -7.94 -28.29 -25.61
CA ASP A 35 -9.17 -27.56 -25.85
C ASP A 35 -9.65 -26.81 -24.59
N LEU A 36 -9.60 -27.47 -23.43
CA LEU A 36 -9.94 -26.87 -22.15
C LEU A 36 -9.05 -25.66 -21.80
N PHE A 37 -7.75 -25.81 -21.89
CA PHE A 37 -6.83 -24.77 -21.44
C PHE A 37 -6.69 -23.62 -22.45
N ASN A 38 -6.66 -23.91 -23.75
CA ASN A 38 -6.44 -22.88 -24.76
C ASN A 38 -7.75 -22.20 -25.19
N ASN A 39 -8.86 -22.95 -25.35
CA ASN A 39 -10.10 -22.39 -25.90
C ASN A 39 -11.10 -21.99 -24.81
N ILE A 40 -11.23 -22.78 -23.75
CA ILE A 40 -12.26 -22.53 -22.71
C ILE A 40 -11.74 -21.62 -21.61
N LEU A 41 -10.53 -21.89 -21.11
CA LEU A 41 -9.92 -21.11 -20.02
C LEU A 41 -9.07 -19.96 -20.53
N ASP A 42 -8.66 -19.97 -21.80
CA ASP A 42 -7.76 -18.98 -22.41
C ASP A 42 -6.56 -18.65 -21.50
N ILE A 43 -5.81 -19.69 -21.15
CA ILE A 43 -4.72 -19.62 -20.18
C ILE A 43 -3.64 -18.63 -20.64
N GLU A 44 -3.33 -18.56 -21.93
CA GLU A 44 -2.31 -17.66 -22.48
C GLU A 44 -2.61 -16.18 -22.13
N THR A 45 -3.88 -15.79 -22.15
CA THR A 45 -4.30 -14.42 -21.83
C THR A 45 -4.48 -14.21 -20.33
N ASN A 46 -5.06 -15.19 -19.63
CA ASN A 46 -5.50 -15.01 -18.25
C ASN A 46 -4.40 -15.30 -17.22
N LEU A 47 -3.47 -16.21 -17.51
CA LEU A 47 -2.46 -16.64 -16.54
C LEU A 47 -1.57 -15.51 -16.03
N PRO A 48 -1.04 -14.60 -16.86
CA PRO A 48 -0.23 -13.49 -16.37
C PRO A 48 -0.97 -12.59 -15.40
N MET A 49 -2.26 -12.34 -15.67
CA MET A 49 -3.11 -11.52 -14.80
C MET A 49 -3.42 -12.24 -13.48
N TRP A 50 -3.71 -13.54 -13.52
CA TRP A 50 -3.94 -14.35 -12.32
C TRP A 50 -2.69 -14.43 -11.46
N THR A 51 -1.52 -14.66 -12.08
CA THR A 51 -0.22 -14.69 -11.40
C THR A 51 0.09 -13.35 -10.74
N ARG A 52 -0.09 -12.24 -11.46
CA ARG A 52 0.11 -10.90 -10.93
C ARG A 52 -0.76 -10.65 -9.69
N ASN A 53 -2.03 -11.04 -9.73
CA ASN A 53 -2.94 -10.89 -8.61
C ASN A 53 -2.57 -11.81 -7.45
N THR A 54 -2.15 -13.05 -7.73
CA THR A 54 -1.63 -13.96 -6.72
C THR A 54 -0.40 -13.37 -6.01
N CYS A 55 0.55 -12.82 -6.76
CA CYS A 55 1.72 -12.15 -6.20
C CYS A 55 1.36 -10.91 -5.36
N LYS A 56 0.36 -10.14 -5.81
CA LYS A 56 -0.09 -8.92 -5.13
C LYS A 56 -0.78 -9.19 -3.80
N TYR A 57 -1.73 -10.11 -3.78
CA TYR A 57 -2.58 -10.36 -2.62
C TYR A 57 -2.12 -11.56 -1.79
N GLY A 58 -1.34 -12.46 -2.36
CA GLY A 58 -1.01 -13.76 -1.78
C GLY A 58 -2.01 -14.85 -2.14
N ASP A 59 -3.23 -14.46 -2.51
CA ASP A 59 -4.34 -15.31 -2.89
C ASP A 59 -4.93 -14.86 -4.23
N ASN A 60 -5.51 -15.79 -4.96
CA ASN A 60 -6.33 -15.50 -6.13
C ASN A 60 -7.42 -16.55 -6.26
N PHE A 61 -8.66 -16.12 -6.46
CA PHE A 61 -9.83 -16.96 -6.55
C PHE A 61 -10.41 -16.87 -7.95
N VAL A 62 -10.51 -18.02 -8.60
CA VAL A 62 -11.08 -18.15 -9.94
C VAL A 62 -12.30 -19.04 -9.86
N TYR A 63 -13.45 -18.46 -10.14
CA TYR A 63 -14.72 -19.19 -10.21
C TYR A 63 -14.81 -19.95 -11.54
N LEU A 64 -15.05 -21.24 -11.49
CA LEU A 64 -15.22 -22.12 -12.62
C LEU A 64 -16.71 -22.22 -12.94
N LYS A 65 -17.10 -21.79 -14.14
CA LYS A 65 -18.47 -21.96 -14.65
C LYS A 65 -18.65 -23.39 -15.11
N LEU A 66 -19.52 -24.12 -14.46
CA LEU A 66 -19.76 -25.53 -14.69
C LEU A 66 -21.12 -25.77 -15.33
N ASP A 67 -21.15 -26.56 -16.37
CA ASP A 67 -22.35 -27.09 -17.00
C ASP A 67 -22.42 -28.59 -16.74
N PRO A 68 -23.57 -29.12 -16.26
CA PRO A 68 -23.72 -30.56 -15.95
C PRO A 68 -23.43 -31.50 -17.13
N LYS A 69 -23.58 -31.02 -18.38
CA LYS A 69 -23.37 -31.83 -19.58
C LYS A 69 -22.01 -31.60 -20.24
N LYS A 70 -21.50 -30.38 -20.16
CA LYS A 70 -20.27 -29.98 -20.88
C LYS A 70 -19.03 -29.89 -19.97
N GLY A 71 -19.23 -29.93 -18.65
CA GLY A 71 -18.15 -29.72 -17.69
C GLY A 71 -17.80 -28.24 -17.53
N ILE A 72 -16.53 -27.90 -17.52
CA ILE A 72 -16.07 -26.51 -17.37
C ILE A 72 -16.32 -25.77 -18.71
N VAL A 73 -17.10 -24.68 -18.62
CA VAL A 73 -17.49 -23.83 -19.75
C VAL A 73 -16.73 -22.49 -19.76
N GLY A 74 -16.14 -22.13 -18.65
CA GLY A 74 -15.38 -20.89 -18.53
C GLY A 74 -14.87 -20.64 -17.14
N ALA A 75 -14.03 -19.61 -17.00
CA ALA A 75 -13.51 -19.15 -15.74
C ALA A 75 -13.74 -17.65 -15.58
N SER A 76 -13.97 -17.21 -14.35
CA SER A 76 -14.12 -15.80 -14.01
C SER A 76 -13.32 -15.51 -12.76
N GLN A 77 -12.43 -14.54 -12.81
CA GLN A 77 -11.70 -14.10 -11.64
C GLN A 77 -12.64 -13.37 -10.68
N LEU A 78 -12.56 -13.70 -9.41
CA LEU A 78 -13.28 -13.03 -8.35
C LEU A 78 -12.38 -12.04 -7.63
N VAL A 79 -12.96 -10.96 -7.10
CA VAL A 79 -12.19 -9.95 -6.37
C VAL A 79 -11.80 -10.50 -5.01
N ASN A 80 -10.51 -10.58 -4.72
CA ASN A 80 -9.98 -11.22 -3.51
C ASN A 80 -10.51 -10.65 -2.19
N ILE A 81 -10.88 -9.36 -2.17
CA ILE A 81 -11.41 -8.70 -0.97
C ILE A 81 -12.86 -9.11 -0.69
N GLU A 82 -13.59 -9.55 -1.71
CA GLU A 82 -15.01 -9.89 -1.64
C GLU A 82 -15.27 -11.35 -1.30
N ILE A 83 -14.24 -12.20 -1.39
CA ILE A 83 -14.34 -13.63 -1.12
C ILE A 83 -13.76 -13.97 0.24
N GLU A 84 -14.46 -14.83 0.95
CA GLU A 84 -14.05 -15.38 2.23
C GLU A 84 -14.19 -16.89 2.22
N ARG A 85 -13.15 -17.58 2.70
CA ARG A 85 -13.20 -19.00 2.93
C ARG A 85 -13.85 -19.26 4.29
N VAL A 86 -14.98 -19.93 4.28
CA VAL A 86 -15.76 -20.27 5.48
C VAL A 86 -15.64 -21.76 5.75
N GLU A 87 -15.22 -22.11 6.95
CA GLU A 87 -15.19 -23.48 7.44
C GLU A 87 -16.38 -23.65 8.38
N LYS A 88 -17.41 -24.39 7.93
CA LYS A 88 -18.62 -24.64 8.70
C LYS A 88 -18.61 -26.07 9.22
N GLY A 89 -18.70 -26.22 10.53
CA GLY A 89 -19.02 -27.47 11.19
C GLY A 89 -17.96 -28.56 11.04
N THR A 90 -18.12 -29.55 11.90
CA THR A 90 -17.34 -30.78 11.88
C THR A 90 -18.29 -31.90 11.49
N LYS A 91 -18.15 -32.48 10.31
CA LYS A 91 -18.82 -33.75 10.00
C LYS A 91 -17.97 -34.88 10.57
N VAL A 92 -18.54 -35.60 11.52
CA VAL A 92 -17.90 -36.80 12.03
C VAL A 92 -18.09 -37.90 10.99
N VAL A 93 -17.04 -38.30 10.31
CA VAL A 93 -17.05 -39.44 9.40
C VAL A 93 -16.50 -40.64 10.13
N GLN A 94 -17.35 -41.64 10.36
CA GLN A 94 -16.90 -42.90 10.94
C GLN A 94 -16.30 -43.79 9.85
N TYR A 95 -15.00 -43.96 9.90
CA TYR A 95 -14.32 -45.00 9.15
C TYR A 95 -14.42 -46.35 9.86
N ARG A 96 -14.30 -47.45 9.12
CA ARG A 96 -14.42 -48.84 9.62
C ARG A 96 -13.41 -49.26 10.71
N THR A 97 -12.46 -48.45 11.01
CA THR A 97 -11.51 -48.56 12.12
C THR A 97 -11.79 -47.41 13.07
N ASP A 98 -11.79 -47.65 14.37
CA ASP A 98 -12.14 -46.77 15.51
C ASP A 98 -11.56 -45.31 15.48
N GLN A 99 -11.20 -44.81 14.33
CA GLN A 99 -10.74 -43.41 14.10
C GLN A 99 -11.89 -42.61 13.51
N THR A 100 -12.38 -41.68 14.29
CA THR A 100 -13.31 -40.62 13.87
C THR A 100 -12.49 -39.45 13.37
N ASP A 101 -12.44 -39.24 12.05
CA ASP A 101 -11.89 -38.05 11.47
C ASP A 101 -12.98 -36.99 11.32
N GLU A 102 -12.70 -35.81 11.83
CA GLU A 102 -13.56 -34.64 11.71
C GLU A 102 -13.35 -33.96 10.35
N GLU A 103 -14.22 -34.21 9.39
CA GLU A 103 -14.20 -33.47 8.11
C GLU A 103 -14.83 -32.10 8.29
N ARG A 104 -14.04 -31.08 8.03
CA ARG A 104 -14.51 -29.69 8.00
C ARG A 104 -15.12 -29.39 6.63
N GLU A 105 -16.38 -28.95 6.63
CA GLU A 105 -17.00 -28.46 5.40
C GLU A 105 -16.46 -27.08 5.07
N VAL A 106 -15.67 -26.98 3.97
CA VAL A 106 -15.09 -25.75 3.50
C VAL A 106 -15.94 -25.20 2.35
N LYS A 107 -16.35 -23.95 2.44
CA LYS A 107 -17.05 -23.21 1.40
C LYS A 107 -16.40 -21.85 1.15
N PHE A 108 -16.65 -21.27 0.00
CA PHE A 108 -16.26 -19.92 -0.33
C PHE A 108 -17.49 -19.01 -0.39
N ALA A 109 -17.55 -17.99 0.46
CA ALA A 109 -18.63 -17.02 0.48
C ALA A 109 -18.24 -15.76 -0.32
N TRP A 110 -19.07 -15.38 -1.29
CA TRP A 110 -18.89 -14.16 -2.06
C TRP A 110 -19.85 -13.08 -1.57
N LYS A 111 -19.30 -12.09 -0.87
CA LYS A 111 -20.06 -11.06 -0.15
C LYS A 111 -21.02 -10.21 -1.02
N PRO A 112 -20.64 -9.77 -2.24
CA PRO A 112 -21.51 -8.86 -3.00
C PRO A 112 -22.87 -9.45 -3.42
N LYS A 113 -22.94 -10.78 -3.56
CA LYS A 113 -24.16 -11.47 -3.97
C LYS A 113 -24.68 -12.45 -2.94
N ASP A 114 -24.03 -12.53 -1.77
CA ASP A 114 -24.35 -13.48 -0.71
C ASP A 114 -24.46 -14.93 -1.22
N MET A 115 -23.52 -15.30 -2.10
CA MET A 115 -23.46 -16.61 -2.73
C MET A 115 -22.40 -17.47 -2.07
N GLU A 116 -22.73 -18.72 -1.78
CA GLU A 116 -21.77 -19.72 -1.29
C GLU A 116 -21.37 -20.65 -2.45
N PHE A 117 -20.07 -20.84 -2.65
CA PHE A 117 -19.50 -21.77 -3.61
C PHE A 117 -18.87 -22.96 -2.90
N ASN A 118 -18.95 -24.10 -3.52
CA ASN A 118 -18.25 -25.29 -3.05
C ASN A 118 -16.76 -25.22 -3.42
N THR A 119 -15.94 -26.02 -2.76
CA THR A 119 -14.48 -26.07 -3.00
C THR A 119 -14.11 -26.44 -4.44
N TRP A 120 -14.92 -27.22 -5.12
CA TRP A 120 -14.69 -27.65 -6.51
C TRP A 120 -15.15 -26.60 -7.56
N GLU A 121 -15.91 -25.59 -7.16
CA GLU A 121 -16.33 -24.47 -8.02
C GLU A 121 -15.33 -23.34 -8.06
N VAL A 122 -14.41 -23.26 -7.09
CA VAL A 122 -13.45 -22.18 -6.98
C VAL A 122 -12.03 -22.73 -6.96
N ALA A 123 -11.24 -22.36 -7.97
CA ALA A 123 -9.81 -22.60 -7.95
C ALA A 123 -9.12 -21.52 -7.10
N HIS A 124 -8.57 -21.95 -5.96
CA HIS A 124 -7.86 -21.06 -5.03
C HIS A 124 -6.36 -21.23 -5.20
N PHE A 125 -5.73 -20.23 -5.82
CA PHE A 125 -4.27 -20.11 -5.92
C PHE A 125 -3.75 -19.33 -4.73
N ARG A 126 -2.68 -19.82 -4.09
CA ARG A 126 -2.09 -19.16 -2.92
C ARG A 126 -0.58 -19.31 -2.85
N ILE A 127 0.08 -18.28 -2.38
CA ILE A 127 1.51 -18.31 -2.07
C ILE A 127 1.66 -18.59 -0.59
N LEU A 128 2.14 -19.79 -0.28
CA LEU A 128 2.39 -20.20 1.11
C LEU A 128 3.71 -19.58 1.57
N SER A 129 3.69 -18.85 2.65
CA SER A 129 4.91 -18.27 3.23
C SER A 129 4.98 -18.30 4.75
N ASP A 130 3.83 -18.29 5.46
CA ASP A 130 3.78 -18.27 6.91
C ASP A 130 2.57 -19.03 7.43
N ASP A 131 2.80 -19.98 8.34
CA ASP A 131 1.76 -20.80 8.94
C ASP A 131 0.72 -20.00 9.72
N ARG A 132 1.07 -18.80 10.17
CA ARG A 132 0.17 -17.91 10.93
C ARG A 132 -1.01 -17.39 10.12
N ARG A 133 -0.92 -17.42 8.79
CA ARG A 133 -1.96 -16.90 7.90
C ARG A 133 -2.79 -17.98 7.22
N LEU A 134 -2.55 -19.22 7.51
CA LEU A 134 -3.38 -20.30 7.01
C LEU A 134 -4.85 -20.06 7.39
N PRO A 135 -5.80 -20.27 6.49
CA PRO A 135 -5.72 -20.95 5.18
C PRO A 135 -5.37 -20.03 3.99
N TYR A 136 -5.08 -18.75 4.22
CA TYR A 136 -4.75 -17.79 3.19
C TYR A 136 -3.26 -17.75 2.87
N GLY A 137 -2.95 -17.24 1.69
CA GLY A 137 -1.58 -16.97 1.26
C GLY A 137 -1.05 -15.64 1.78
N THR A 138 0.21 -15.36 1.49
CA THR A 138 0.87 -14.13 1.86
C THR A 138 1.42 -13.43 0.63
N SER A 139 1.11 -12.15 0.49
CA SER A 139 1.63 -11.32 -0.60
C SER A 139 3.16 -11.32 -0.62
N MET A 140 3.75 -11.39 -1.80
CA MET A 140 5.20 -11.26 -1.97
C MET A 140 5.72 -9.90 -1.49
N LEU A 141 4.88 -8.86 -1.52
CA LEU A 141 5.20 -7.51 -1.05
C LEU A 141 5.20 -7.37 0.47
N GLU A 142 4.69 -8.34 1.22
CA GLU A 142 4.59 -8.24 2.69
C GLU A 142 5.96 -8.07 3.35
N LYS A 143 7.00 -8.71 2.82
CA LYS A 143 8.38 -8.57 3.31
C LYS A 143 8.92 -7.15 3.13
N CYS A 144 8.47 -6.43 2.11
CA CYS A 144 8.88 -5.06 1.82
C CYS A 144 8.09 -4.01 2.61
N ARG A 145 7.00 -4.39 3.30
CA ARG A 145 6.09 -3.48 4.00
C ARG A 145 6.78 -2.59 5.02
N ARG A 146 7.73 -3.14 5.79
CA ARG A 146 8.48 -2.38 6.79
C ARG A 146 9.34 -1.31 6.13
N ILE A 147 10.08 -1.68 5.10
CA ILE A 147 10.98 -0.77 4.37
C ILE A 147 10.16 0.33 3.68
N TRP A 148 9.03 -0.02 3.09
CA TRP A 148 8.13 0.94 2.48
C TRP A 148 7.61 1.99 3.46
N LYS A 149 7.20 1.57 4.66
CA LYS A 149 6.78 2.50 5.71
C LYS A 149 7.90 3.43 6.16
N GLN A 150 9.13 2.91 6.24
CA GLN A 150 10.30 3.72 6.58
C GLN A 150 10.62 4.74 5.47
N LEU A 151 10.48 4.36 4.21
CA LEU A 151 10.68 5.25 3.08
C LEU A 151 9.66 6.42 3.10
N LEU A 152 8.38 6.13 3.26
CA LEU A 152 7.34 7.16 3.37
C LEU A 152 7.66 8.14 4.52
N LEU A 153 8.03 7.62 5.69
CA LEU A 153 8.41 8.46 6.82
C LEU A 153 9.63 9.34 6.51
N ALA A 154 10.61 8.81 5.80
CA ALA A 154 11.79 9.57 5.39
C ALA A 154 11.46 10.65 4.35
N GLU A 155 10.56 10.36 3.41
CA GLU A 155 10.06 11.34 2.42
C GLU A 155 9.32 12.48 3.12
N ASP A 156 8.41 12.17 4.05
CA ASP A 156 7.66 13.15 4.85
C ASP A 156 8.62 14.00 5.70
N ALA A 157 9.58 13.37 6.39
CA ALA A 157 10.57 14.07 7.19
C ALA A 157 11.44 15.00 6.34
N MET A 158 11.84 14.59 5.12
CA MET A 158 12.61 15.42 4.20
C MET A 158 11.78 16.63 3.72
N LEU A 159 10.51 16.43 3.42
CA LEU A 159 9.60 17.51 3.05
C LEU A 159 9.46 18.53 4.17
N ILE A 160 9.19 18.06 5.39
CA ILE A 160 9.08 18.91 6.58
C ILE A 160 10.39 19.66 6.82
N TYR A 161 11.53 18.99 6.72
CA TYR A 161 12.84 19.60 6.88
C TYR A 161 13.06 20.73 5.86
N ARG A 162 12.77 20.51 4.58
CA ARG A 162 12.90 21.51 3.54
C ARG A 162 11.95 22.67 3.76
N THR A 163 10.70 22.39 4.07
CA THR A 163 9.67 23.41 4.29
C THR A 163 9.96 24.25 5.53
N SER A 164 10.47 23.65 6.60
CA SER A 164 10.80 24.36 7.84
C SER A 164 12.11 25.14 7.76
N ARG A 165 13.03 24.75 6.88
CA ARG A 165 14.33 25.45 6.68
C ARG A 165 14.38 26.37 5.46
N ALA A 166 13.43 26.25 4.53
CA ALA A 166 13.36 27.12 3.37
C ALA A 166 13.23 28.61 3.71
N PRO A 167 12.51 29.01 4.77
CA PRO A 167 12.51 30.38 5.21
C PRO A 167 13.85 30.73 5.88
N GLU A 168 14.50 31.76 5.38
CA GLU A 168 15.68 32.34 6.01
C GLU A 168 15.37 32.76 7.43
N ARG A 169 16.13 32.24 8.38
CA ARG A 169 16.08 32.74 9.76
C ARG A 169 16.97 33.96 9.86
N ARG A 170 16.40 35.11 10.18
CA ARG A 170 17.14 36.35 10.30
C ARG A 170 17.41 36.64 11.76
N VAL A 171 18.64 37.04 12.06
CA VAL A 171 19.02 37.52 13.39
C VAL A 171 19.23 39.02 13.30
N PHE A 172 18.35 39.78 13.95
CA PHE A 172 18.45 41.22 14.02
C PHE A 172 19.16 41.64 15.31
N LYS A 173 20.31 42.27 15.19
CA LYS A 173 21.00 42.86 16.32
C LYS A 173 20.43 44.26 16.54
N VAL A 174 19.75 44.43 17.68
CA VAL A 174 19.14 45.73 18.05
C VAL A 174 20.03 46.47 19.04
N TYR A 175 20.56 47.58 18.62
CA TYR A 175 21.39 48.40 19.50
C TYR A 175 20.54 49.14 20.53
N VAL A 176 20.76 48.84 21.81
CA VAL A 176 20.01 49.40 22.97
C VAL A 176 20.80 50.43 23.76
N GLY A 177 22.13 50.59 23.49
CA GLY A 177 22.93 51.60 24.18
C GLY A 177 22.93 51.44 25.70
N ASN A 178 22.80 52.56 26.39
CA ASN A 178 22.79 52.65 27.86
C ASN A 178 21.35 52.63 28.47
N MET A 179 20.42 51.94 27.82
CA MET A 179 19.07 51.79 28.39
C MET A 179 19.06 50.93 29.65
N ASP A 180 18.14 51.26 30.59
CA ASP A 180 17.91 50.42 31.74
C ASP A 180 17.37 49.05 31.33
N ASP A 181 17.78 47.99 32.06
CA ASP A 181 17.41 46.59 31.74
C ASP A 181 15.92 46.38 31.65
N LYS A 182 15.11 47.14 32.41
CA LYS A 182 13.64 47.09 32.41
C LYS A 182 13.00 47.57 31.12
N ASP A 183 13.65 48.49 30.41
CA ASP A 183 13.15 49.12 29.18
C ASP A 183 13.62 48.42 27.89
N VAL A 184 14.66 47.56 28.00
CA VAL A 184 15.22 46.85 26.87
C VAL A 184 14.21 45.92 26.21
N GLU A 185 13.53 45.11 27.00
CA GLU A 185 12.59 44.09 26.45
C GLU A 185 11.38 44.76 25.73
N PRO A 186 10.69 45.77 26.31
CA PRO A 186 9.61 46.46 25.62
C PRO A 186 10.11 47.18 24.34
N TYR A 187 11.33 47.70 24.33
CA TYR A 187 11.91 48.35 23.16
C TYR A 187 12.14 47.35 22.03
N VAL A 188 12.76 46.21 22.33
CA VAL A 188 13.02 45.12 21.35
C VAL A 188 11.70 44.61 20.79
N GLN A 189 10.69 44.38 21.64
CA GLN A 189 9.37 43.94 21.19
C GLN A 189 8.68 44.97 20.28
N ARG A 190 8.83 46.26 20.56
CA ARG A 190 8.30 47.33 19.70
C ARG A 190 8.95 47.32 18.31
N ILE A 191 10.26 47.09 18.26
CA ILE A 191 11.00 46.96 16.99
C ILE A 191 10.54 45.70 16.27
N ALA A 192 10.49 44.55 16.94
CA ALA A 192 10.03 43.28 16.37
C ALA A 192 8.63 43.42 15.75
N ASN A 193 7.72 44.09 16.44
CA ASN A 193 6.36 44.33 15.93
C ASN A 193 6.34 45.22 14.67
N LYS A 194 7.28 46.17 14.54
CA LYS A 194 7.39 47.01 13.33
C LYS A 194 7.88 46.21 12.11
N PHE A 195 8.61 45.11 12.31
CA PHE A 195 9.08 44.24 11.23
C PHE A 195 8.10 43.10 10.92
N LYS A 196 7.08 42.87 11.76
CA LYS A 196 6.02 41.94 11.42
C LYS A 196 5.24 42.48 10.23
N ARG A 197 5.14 41.65 9.19
CA ARG A 197 4.28 41.95 8.03
C ARG A 197 2.82 41.73 8.46
N ASP A 198 1.96 42.64 8.10
CA ASP A 198 0.52 42.45 8.27
C ASP A 198 0.05 41.31 7.38
N PRO A 199 -0.81 40.42 7.87
CA PRO A 199 -1.37 39.35 7.06
C PRO A 199 -2.16 39.99 5.90
N ILE A 200 -1.98 39.47 4.70
CA ILE A 200 -2.77 39.89 3.54
C ILE A 200 -4.19 39.34 3.75
N VAL A 201 -5.08 40.25 4.10
CA VAL A 201 -6.52 39.93 4.21
C VAL A 201 -7.16 40.35 2.90
N ASP A 202 -7.84 39.40 2.25
CA ASP A 202 -8.67 39.71 1.10
C ASP A 202 -9.86 40.56 1.56
N ASN A 203 -9.91 41.80 1.12
CA ASN A 203 -10.94 42.77 1.52
C ASN A 203 -12.35 42.39 1.09
N ASP A 204 -12.49 41.53 0.06
CA ASP A 204 -13.79 41.13 -0.47
C ASP A 204 -14.34 39.87 0.25
N THR A 205 -13.49 38.96 0.68
CA THR A 205 -13.91 37.71 1.30
C THR A 205 -13.61 37.60 2.79
N GLY A 206 -12.78 38.50 3.34
CA GLY A 206 -12.34 38.48 4.75
C GLY A 206 -11.41 37.29 5.06
N ASN A 207 -11.05 36.48 4.09
CA ASN A 207 -10.19 35.34 4.27
C ASN A 207 -8.70 35.75 4.28
N VAL A 208 -7.97 35.21 5.26
CA VAL A 208 -6.51 35.36 5.31
C VAL A 208 -5.88 34.42 4.29
N ASP A 209 -5.07 34.95 3.37
CA ASP A 209 -4.35 34.10 2.42
C ASP A 209 -3.25 33.29 3.14
N LEU A 210 -3.56 32.05 3.41
CA LEU A 210 -2.67 31.10 4.08
C LEU A 210 -1.41 30.74 3.27
N ARG A 211 -1.37 31.06 1.96
CA ARG A 211 -0.16 30.84 1.12
C ARG A 211 0.99 31.74 1.55
N TYR A 212 0.67 32.87 2.17
CA TYR A 212 1.63 33.79 2.76
C TYR A 212 1.71 33.65 4.28
N ASN A 213 1.15 32.54 4.83
CA ASN A 213 1.20 32.32 6.25
C ASN A 213 2.65 32.14 6.70
N GLN A 214 3.07 33.09 7.38
CA GLN A 214 4.36 33.57 7.80
C GLN A 214 4.90 32.77 8.99
N MET A 215 4.67 31.49 9.06
CA MET A 215 5.39 30.63 10.00
C MET A 215 6.93 30.80 9.88
N ALA A 216 7.38 31.41 8.77
CA ALA A 216 8.75 31.73 8.51
C ALA A 216 9.24 33.02 9.16
N VAL A 217 8.37 34.02 9.26
CA VAL A 217 8.73 35.36 9.78
C VAL A 217 8.63 35.38 11.32
N ASP A 218 7.80 34.57 11.92
CA ASP A 218 7.69 34.43 13.38
C ASP A 218 8.91 33.81 14.07
N LYS A 219 9.94 33.44 13.27
CA LYS A 219 11.19 32.85 13.76
C LYS A 219 12.39 33.77 13.62
N ASP A 220 12.19 35.05 13.34
CA ASP A 220 13.26 36.03 13.37
C ASP A 220 13.68 36.31 14.81
N TYR A 221 14.99 36.29 15.07
CA TYR A 221 15.53 36.52 16.38
C TYR A 221 15.98 37.97 16.53
N PHE A 222 15.51 38.65 17.56
CA PHE A 222 15.92 40.00 17.91
C PHE A 222 16.79 39.94 19.14
N ILE A 223 18.08 40.25 19.00
CA ILE A 223 19.06 40.19 20.09
C ILE A 223 19.44 41.63 20.47
N PRO A 224 19.22 42.05 21.73
CA PRO A 224 19.69 43.35 22.20
C PRO A 224 21.22 43.35 22.33
N VAL A 225 21.88 44.38 21.78
CA VAL A 225 23.33 44.56 21.83
C VAL A 225 23.61 45.91 22.43
N ARG A 226 24.48 45.96 23.46
CA ARG A 226 24.85 47.24 24.12
C ARG A 226 26.03 47.92 23.42
N ASP A 227 26.99 47.11 22.96
CA ASP A 227 28.17 47.60 22.25
C ASP A 227 28.24 46.93 20.89
N PRO A 228 28.31 47.69 19.76
CA PRO A 228 28.41 47.16 18.45
C PRO A 228 29.72 46.36 18.20
N ASN A 229 30.73 46.59 19.02
CA ASN A 229 32.03 45.92 18.91
C ASN A 229 32.20 44.77 19.94
N SER A 230 31.25 44.55 20.81
CA SER A 230 31.32 43.44 21.76
C SER A 230 31.14 42.11 21.05
N PRO A 231 32.01 41.12 21.29
CA PRO A 231 31.79 39.76 20.78
C PRO A 231 30.51 39.21 21.37
N ASN A 232 29.56 38.87 20.52
CA ASN A 232 28.32 38.26 20.95
C ASN A 232 28.57 36.90 21.57
N PRO A 233 27.93 36.57 22.70
CA PRO A 233 28.01 35.23 23.29
C PRO A 233 27.34 34.15 22.43
N ILE A 234 26.67 34.54 21.35
CA ILE A 234 26.02 33.64 20.39
C ILE A 234 26.55 34.01 19.01
N ASP A 235 27.72 33.50 18.70
CA ASP A 235 28.29 33.55 17.35
C ASP A 235 28.08 32.15 16.73
N THR A 236 27.15 32.04 15.75
CA THR A 236 26.90 30.83 14.98
C THR A 236 27.20 31.08 13.53
#